data_671aebc33ea12b2668f7c143cd71c046
#
_entry.id   671aebc33ea12b2668f7c143cd71c046
#
_cell.length_a   1.000
_cell.length_b   1.000
_cell.length_c   1.000
_cell.angle_alpha   90.00
_cell.angle_beta   90.00
_cell.angle_gamma   90.00
#
_symmetry.space_group_name_H-M   'P 1'
#
loop_
_entity.id
_entity.type
_entity.pdbx_description
1 polymer ?
#
loop_
_entity_poly.entity_id
_entity_poly.type
_entity_poly.pdbx_seq_one_letter_code
_entity_poly.pdbx_strand_id
1 'polypeptide(L)'
;DQADYFTINISSPNTQGLRDLQGAAYLYELLQTIREENLSQAKKLGRDPHPLLLKIAPDLTFKEVDEIVGVLLELNYDGIIATNTTIQRPRAMTSNETGGLSGGEFIRKRSNDVINYIYKATEGKLPIIGVGGIDSVEAAGEKIDAGASMIQVYTGWVYRGPFFARELAHALKSKGEDWI
;
A
#
# COMPACT_ATOMS: atom_id res chain seq x y z
N ASP A 1 -18.64 6.92 -10.31
CA ASP A 1 -19.61 7.47 -9.35
C ASP A 1 -19.81 6.60 -8.10
N GLN A 2 -19.12 5.45 -7.97
CA GLN A 2 -19.31 4.51 -6.85
C GLN A 2 -18.01 4.17 -6.12
N ALA A 3 -16.89 4.78 -6.47
CA ALA A 3 -15.61 4.57 -5.82
C ALA A 3 -15.24 5.78 -4.98
N ASP A 4 -14.71 5.55 -3.78
CA ASP A 4 -14.18 6.60 -2.91
C ASP A 4 -12.76 6.99 -3.31
N TYR A 5 -11.99 6.06 -3.87
CA TYR A 5 -10.62 6.28 -4.40
C TYR A 5 -10.26 5.24 -5.46
N PHE A 6 -9.22 5.50 -6.24
CA PHE A 6 -8.63 4.54 -7.18
C PHE A 6 -7.24 4.09 -6.74
N THR A 7 -6.98 2.80 -6.93
CA THR A 7 -5.65 2.23 -6.71
C THR A 7 -5.00 1.85 -8.03
N ILE A 8 -3.86 2.47 -8.33
CA ILE A 8 -2.99 2.07 -9.43
C ILE A 8 -2.12 0.91 -8.92
N ASN A 9 -2.41 -0.31 -9.36
CA ASN A 9 -1.73 -1.50 -8.88
C ASN A 9 -0.79 -2.07 -9.94
N ILE A 10 0.46 -1.62 -9.92
CA ILE A 10 1.55 -2.07 -10.80
C ILE A 10 2.54 -2.98 -10.09
N SER A 11 2.19 -3.53 -8.93
CA SER A 11 3.11 -4.24 -8.04
C SER A 11 2.84 -5.74 -7.91
N SER A 12 1.86 -6.29 -8.67
CA SER A 12 1.57 -7.72 -8.62
C SER A 12 2.73 -8.55 -9.19
N PRO A 13 3.24 -9.56 -8.44
CA PRO A 13 4.25 -10.47 -8.96
C PRO A 13 3.68 -11.54 -9.90
N ASN A 14 2.35 -11.65 -10.02
CA ASN A 14 1.67 -12.69 -10.77
C ASN A 14 1.41 -12.28 -12.23
N THR A 15 1.70 -11.04 -12.59
CA THR A 15 1.56 -10.52 -13.96
C THR A 15 2.95 -10.22 -14.50
N GLN A 16 3.33 -10.91 -15.57
CA GLN A 16 4.64 -10.75 -16.19
C GLN A 16 4.86 -9.31 -16.66
N GLY A 17 6.01 -8.73 -16.35
CA GLY A 17 6.40 -7.37 -16.77
C GLY A 17 5.68 -6.23 -16.03
N LEU A 18 4.66 -6.51 -15.22
CA LEU A 18 3.91 -5.45 -14.53
C LEU A 18 4.78 -4.63 -13.58
N ARG A 19 5.72 -5.28 -12.89
CA ARG A 19 6.63 -4.61 -11.95
C ARG A 19 7.68 -3.74 -12.63
N ASP A 20 7.94 -3.95 -13.92
CA ASP A 20 8.85 -3.12 -14.71
C ASP A 20 8.31 -1.68 -14.84
N LEU A 21 6.99 -1.51 -14.72
CA LEU A 21 6.32 -0.20 -14.69
C LEU A 21 6.64 0.63 -13.44
N GLN A 22 7.28 0.05 -12.42
CA GLN A 22 7.76 0.77 -11.24
C GLN A 22 9.09 1.52 -11.50
N GLY A 23 9.74 1.30 -12.65
CA GLY A 23 10.90 2.10 -13.07
C GLY A 23 10.52 3.57 -13.31
N ALA A 24 11.31 4.51 -12.78
CA ALA A 24 10.95 5.92 -12.63
C ALA A 24 10.43 6.59 -13.91
N ALA A 25 11.04 6.33 -15.07
CA ALA A 25 10.63 6.96 -16.34
C ALA A 25 9.23 6.52 -16.79
N TYR A 26 8.97 5.21 -16.81
CA TYR A 26 7.65 4.67 -17.18
C TYR A 26 6.58 5.02 -16.13
N LEU A 27 6.96 5.02 -14.86
CA LEU A 27 6.06 5.36 -13.78
C LEU A 27 5.53 6.78 -13.93
N TYR A 28 6.41 7.74 -14.20
CA TYR A 28 6.02 9.15 -14.33
C TYR A 28 4.98 9.33 -15.44
N GLU A 29 5.24 8.84 -16.64
CA GLU A 29 4.33 8.95 -17.79
C GLU A 29 2.97 8.29 -17.53
N LEU A 30 3.00 7.10 -16.94
CA LEU A 30 1.77 6.36 -16.58
C LEU A 30 0.93 7.15 -15.58
N LEU A 31 1.55 7.58 -14.48
CA LEU A 31 0.85 8.27 -13.40
C LEU A 31 0.36 9.65 -13.82
N GLN A 32 1.13 10.38 -14.63
CA GLN A 32 0.70 11.64 -15.23
C GLN A 32 -0.54 11.45 -16.10
N THR A 33 -0.52 10.48 -17.00
CA THR A 33 -1.65 10.18 -17.90
C THR A 33 -2.92 9.84 -17.10
N ILE A 34 -2.81 9.00 -16.06
CA ILE A 34 -3.93 8.64 -15.21
C ILE A 34 -4.49 9.86 -14.47
N ARG A 35 -3.60 10.73 -13.94
CA ARG A 35 -4.01 11.95 -13.26
C ARG A 35 -4.74 12.91 -14.19
N GLU A 36 -4.20 13.16 -15.37
CA GLU A 36 -4.81 14.02 -16.38
C GLU A 36 -6.22 13.52 -16.78
N GLU A 37 -6.36 12.21 -16.98
CA GLU A 37 -7.65 11.62 -17.30
C GLU A 37 -8.63 11.72 -16.13
N ASN A 38 -8.19 11.47 -14.88
CA ASN A 38 -9.03 11.64 -13.69
C ASN A 38 -9.57 13.08 -13.57
N LEU A 39 -8.71 14.08 -13.78
CA LEU A 39 -9.09 15.50 -13.78
C LEU A 39 -10.08 15.82 -14.93
N SER A 40 -9.81 15.28 -16.12
CA SER A 40 -10.67 15.45 -17.31
C SER A 40 -12.09 14.89 -17.08
N GLN A 41 -12.17 13.67 -16.54
CA GLN A 41 -13.46 13.04 -16.23
C GLN A 41 -14.20 13.73 -15.09
N ALA A 42 -13.50 14.15 -14.05
CA ALA A 42 -14.09 14.92 -12.96
C ALA A 42 -14.74 16.21 -13.48
N LYS A 43 -14.02 16.95 -14.32
CA LYS A 43 -14.53 18.17 -14.96
C LYS A 43 -15.77 17.90 -15.83
N LYS A 44 -15.77 16.85 -16.65
CA LYS A 44 -16.92 16.46 -17.48
C LYS A 44 -18.17 16.10 -16.66
N LEU A 45 -17.96 15.52 -15.47
CA LEU A 45 -19.00 15.09 -14.57
C LEU A 45 -19.43 16.16 -13.55
N GLY A 46 -18.77 17.32 -13.53
CA GLY A 46 -19.05 18.41 -12.59
C GLY A 46 -18.81 18.04 -11.13
N ARG A 47 -17.76 17.25 -10.83
CA ARG A 47 -17.41 16.78 -9.50
C ARG A 47 -15.90 16.92 -9.24
N ASP A 48 -15.49 16.73 -8.00
CA ASP A 48 -14.08 16.63 -7.65
C ASP A 48 -13.45 15.34 -8.21
N PRO A 49 -12.14 15.36 -8.54
CA PRO A 49 -11.41 14.17 -8.95
C PRO A 49 -11.35 13.15 -7.79
N HIS A 50 -11.35 11.87 -8.13
CA HIS A 50 -11.16 10.84 -7.12
C HIS A 50 -9.72 10.85 -6.60
N PRO A 51 -9.51 10.56 -5.30
CA PRO A 51 -8.18 10.29 -4.77
C PRO A 51 -7.50 9.15 -5.52
N LEU A 52 -6.23 9.34 -5.87
CA LEU A 52 -5.40 8.36 -6.57
C LEU A 52 -4.31 7.84 -5.65
N LEU A 53 -4.24 6.54 -5.45
CA LEU A 53 -3.22 5.87 -4.64
C LEU A 53 -2.41 4.89 -5.48
N LEU A 54 -1.10 4.85 -5.26
CA LEU A 54 -0.21 3.87 -5.89
C LEU A 54 0.07 2.71 -4.95
N LYS A 55 -0.08 1.45 -5.43
CA LYS A 55 0.28 0.25 -4.65
C LYS A 55 1.63 -0.29 -5.11
N ILE A 56 2.58 -0.37 -4.15
CA ILE A 56 3.96 -0.77 -4.39
C ILE A 56 4.29 -2.18 -3.91
N ALA A 57 5.37 -2.76 -4.48
CA ALA A 57 5.91 -4.05 -4.06
C ALA A 57 6.79 -3.90 -2.80
N PRO A 58 6.88 -4.93 -1.95
CA PRO A 58 7.77 -4.92 -0.79
C PRO A 58 9.23 -5.17 -1.17
N ASP A 59 9.48 -5.68 -2.37
CA ASP A 59 10.80 -6.13 -2.83
C ASP A 59 11.68 -4.97 -3.37
N LEU A 60 11.13 -3.76 -3.43
CA LEU A 60 11.85 -2.54 -3.85
C LEU A 60 13.00 -2.20 -2.89
N THR A 61 14.09 -1.70 -3.40
CA THR A 61 15.13 -1.03 -2.62
C THR A 61 14.62 0.31 -2.10
N PHE A 62 15.21 0.86 -1.06
CA PHE A 62 14.83 2.19 -0.55
C PHE A 62 15.11 3.30 -1.57
N LYS A 63 16.13 3.14 -2.42
CA LYS A 63 16.37 4.07 -3.52
C LYS A 63 15.19 4.09 -4.52
N GLU A 64 14.68 2.92 -4.91
CA GLU A 64 13.49 2.84 -5.77
C GLU A 64 12.24 3.41 -5.08
N VAL A 65 12.13 3.22 -3.76
CA VAL A 65 11.05 3.86 -2.98
C VAL A 65 11.16 5.38 -3.01
N ASP A 66 12.36 5.96 -2.89
CA ASP A 66 12.58 7.40 -3.00
C ASP A 66 12.18 7.94 -4.38
N GLU A 67 12.56 7.24 -5.46
CA GLU A 67 12.18 7.60 -6.83
C GLU A 67 10.66 7.59 -7.00
N ILE A 68 9.98 6.56 -6.50
CA ILE A 68 8.51 6.48 -6.54
C ILE A 68 7.86 7.61 -5.72
N VAL A 69 8.31 7.82 -4.49
CA VAL A 69 7.78 8.88 -3.62
C VAL A 69 7.97 10.26 -4.26
N GLY A 70 9.13 10.52 -4.88
CA GLY A 70 9.38 11.74 -5.62
C GLY A 70 8.34 11.99 -6.71
N VAL A 71 8.05 10.98 -7.53
CA VAL A 71 7.02 11.06 -8.58
C VAL A 71 5.62 11.31 -8.00
N LEU A 72 5.26 10.62 -6.90
CA LEU A 72 3.95 10.81 -6.27
C LEU A 72 3.76 12.22 -5.73
N LEU A 73 4.79 12.79 -5.09
CA LEU A 73 4.75 14.15 -4.56
C LEU A 73 4.69 15.19 -5.70
N GLU A 74 5.50 15.03 -6.75
CA GLU A 74 5.50 15.92 -7.91
C GLU A 74 4.15 15.95 -8.63
N LEU A 75 3.55 14.76 -8.84
CA LEU A 75 2.25 14.63 -9.49
C LEU A 75 1.06 14.86 -8.52
N ASN A 76 1.31 15.18 -7.25
CA ASN A 76 0.29 15.38 -6.21
C ASN A 76 -0.68 14.19 -6.09
N TYR A 77 -0.16 12.98 -5.98
CA TYR A 77 -0.95 11.79 -5.64
C TYR A 77 -1.41 11.83 -4.18
N ASP A 78 -2.59 11.26 -3.92
CA ASP A 78 -3.27 11.41 -2.64
C ASP A 78 -2.81 10.39 -1.59
N GLY A 79 -2.00 9.39 -2.00
CA GLY A 79 -1.46 8.42 -1.06
C GLY A 79 -0.74 7.24 -1.72
N ILE A 80 -0.25 6.35 -0.86
CA ILE A 80 0.47 5.14 -1.26
C ILE A 80 -0.04 3.93 -0.46
N ILE A 81 -0.08 2.75 -1.10
CA ILE A 81 -0.41 1.49 -0.44
C ILE A 81 0.86 0.63 -0.34
N ALA A 82 1.32 0.41 0.87
CA ALA A 82 2.52 -0.36 1.18
C ALA A 82 2.17 -1.55 2.09
N THR A 83 2.26 -2.81 1.59
CA THR A 83 2.80 -3.28 0.31
C THR A 83 1.94 -4.38 -0.32
N ASN A 84 2.24 -4.73 -1.58
CA ASN A 84 1.75 -5.96 -2.20
C ASN A 84 2.45 -7.19 -1.58
N THR A 85 2.27 -8.38 -2.15
CA THR A 85 2.94 -9.64 -1.80
C THR A 85 4.41 -9.64 -2.26
N THR A 86 5.26 -10.47 -1.62
CA THR A 86 6.69 -10.59 -1.95
C THR A 86 6.99 -11.82 -2.79
N ILE A 87 8.01 -11.73 -3.65
CA ILE A 87 8.60 -12.89 -4.33
C ILE A 87 9.68 -13.57 -3.48
N GLN A 88 10.12 -12.93 -2.41
CA GLN A 88 11.09 -13.51 -1.49
C GLN A 88 10.46 -14.66 -0.69
N ARG A 89 11.31 -15.58 -0.25
CA ARG A 89 10.90 -16.74 0.54
C ARG A 89 11.72 -16.82 1.82
N PRO A 90 11.11 -17.07 2.99
CA PRO A 90 11.84 -17.39 4.21
C PRO A 90 12.70 -18.64 4.01
N ARG A 91 13.88 -18.69 4.63
CA ARG A 91 14.79 -19.86 4.51
C ARG A 91 14.16 -21.18 4.96
N ALA A 92 13.23 -21.12 5.90
CA ALA A 92 12.51 -22.29 6.41
C ALA A 92 11.38 -22.78 5.49
N MET A 93 11.05 -22.04 4.42
CA MET A 93 9.97 -22.40 3.52
C MET A 93 10.46 -23.37 2.46
N THR A 94 9.86 -24.55 2.43
CA THR A 94 10.21 -25.64 1.48
C THR A 94 9.35 -25.64 0.22
N SER A 95 8.31 -24.81 0.15
CA SER A 95 7.44 -24.73 -1.03
C SER A 95 8.14 -24.07 -2.21
N ASN A 96 8.06 -24.73 -3.37
CA ASN A 96 8.56 -24.21 -4.66
C ASN A 96 7.45 -23.52 -5.48
N GLU A 97 6.31 -23.21 -4.88
CA GLU A 97 5.21 -22.55 -5.58
C GLU A 97 5.64 -21.15 -6.07
N THR A 98 5.26 -20.85 -7.30
CA THR A 98 5.46 -19.53 -7.91
C THR A 98 4.39 -18.55 -7.43
N GLY A 99 4.66 -17.24 -7.58
CA GLY A 99 3.72 -16.18 -7.21
C GLY A 99 4.11 -15.43 -5.94
N GLY A 100 3.21 -14.58 -5.48
CA GLY A 100 3.44 -13.72 -4.32
C GLY A 100 3.17 -14.41 -3.00
N LEU A 101 4.14 -14.39 -2.09
CA LEU A 101 3.94 -14.81 -0.70
C LEU A 101 3.18 -13.72 0.06
N SER A 102 2.11 -14.11 0.74
CA SER A 102 1.20 -13.23 1.50
C SER A 102 1.04 -13.70 2.94
N GLY A 103 0.85 -12.77 3.85
CA GLY A 103 0.58 -13.04 5.26
C GLY A 103 1.82 -13.35 6.10
N GLY A 104 1.62 -13.49 7.42
CA GLY A 104 2.64 -13.85 8.39
C GLY A 104 3.66 -12.76 8.71
N GLU A 105 4.52 -13.08 9.68
CA GLU A 105 5.52 -12.16 10.23
C GLU A 105 6.55 -11.71 9.18
N PHE A 106 6.92 -12.58 8.24
CA PHE A 106 7.94 -12.29 7.23
C PHE A 106 7.57 -11.08 6.37
N ILE A 107 6.34 -11.03 5.85
CA ILE A 107 5.88 -9.87 5.07
C ILE A 107 5.54 -8.68 5.97
N ARG A 108 5.05 -8.91 7.21
CA ARG A 108 4.75 -7.86 8.18
C ARG A 108 5.95 -6.99 8.45
N LYS A 109 7.08 -7.59 8.81
CA LYS A 109 8.32 -6.86 9.12
C LYS A 109 8.76 -6.00 7.93
N ARG A 110 8.85 -6.61 6.74
CA ARG A 110 9.29 -5.87 5.54
C ARG A 110 8.34 -4.73 5.18
N SER A 111 7.02 -4.97 5.27
CA SER A 111 6.03 -3.93 5.03
C SER A 111 6.14 -2.78 6.06
N ASN A 112 6.36 -3.08 7.34
CA ASN A 112 6.56 -2.07 8.37
C ASN A 112 7.82 -1.24 8.12
N ASP A 113 8.92 -1.88 7.69
CA ASP A 113 10.16 -1.17 7.33
C ASP A 113 9.93 -0.18 6.18
N VAL A 114 9.20 -0.60 5.14
CA VAL A 114 8.87 0.26 3.98
C VAL A 114 7.95 1.41 4.40
N ILE A 115 6.91 1.14 5.18
CA ILE A 115 5.98 2.16 5.69
C ILE A 115 6.73 3.22 6.51
N ASN A 116 7.57 2.77 7.46
CA ASN A 116 8.34 3.68 8.31
C ASN A 116 9.32 4.53 7.50
N TYR A 117 9.93 3.93 6.48
CA TYR A 117 10.80 4.66 5.57
C TYR A 117 10.06 5.77 4.83
N ILE A 118 8.91 5.44 4.21
CA ILE A 118 8.07 6.42 3.48
C ILE A 118 7.58 7.52 4.41
N TYR A 119 7.09 7.15 5.60
CA TYR A 119 6.61 8.11 6.60
C TYR A 119 7.68 9.14 6.96
N LYS A 120 8.91 8.68 7.22
CA LYS A 120 10.05 9.56 7.51
C LYS A 120 10.47 10.41 6.32
N ALA A 121 10.55 9.81 5.13
CA ALA A 121 10.95 10.52 3.91
C ALA A 121 9.97 11.62 3.51
N THR A 122 8.68 11.44 3.82
CA THR A 122 7.62 12.40 3.52
C THR A 122 7.23 13.29 4.71
N GLU A 123 7.86 13.11 5.87
CA GLU A 123 7.48 13.78 7.12
C GLU A 123 5.99 13.57 7.47
N GLY A 124 5.45 12.39 7.13
CA GLY A 124 4.04 12.05 7.31
C GLY A 124 3.06 12.77 6.38
N LYS A 125 3.54 13.52 5.38
CA LYS A 125 2.68 14.31 4.47
C LYS A 125 1.95 13.45 3.43
N LEU A 126 2.50 12.28 3.05
CA LEU A 126 1.87 11.34 2.12
C LEU A 126 1.09 10.29 2.91
N PRO A 127 -0.24 10.24 2.81
CA PRO A 127 -1.04 9.20 3.47
C PRO A 127 -0.65 7.79 3.03
N ILE A 128 -0.53 6.86 3.99
CA ILE A 128 -0.10 5.49 3.75
C ILE A 128 -1.19 4.51 4.17
N ILE A 129 -1.62 3.63 3.26
CA ILE A 129 -2.42 2.44 3.62
C ILE A 129 -1.45 1.28 3.86
N GLY A 130 -1.34 0.83 5.11
CA GLY A 130 -0.46 -0.27 5.50
C GLY A 130 -1.07 -1.64 5.19
N VAL A 131 -0.34 -2.48 4.45
CA VAL A 131 -0.78 -3.82 4.05
C VAL A 131 0.34 -4.84 4.22
N GLY A 132 0.00 -6.02 4.69
CA GLY A 132 0.91 -7.17 4.76
C GLY A 132 1.15 -7.68 6.18
N GLY A 133 0.81 -8.95 6.41
CA GLY A 133 1.04 -9.65 7.67
C GLY A 133 0.19 -9.20 8.86
N ILE A 134 -0.96 -8.58 8.62
CA ILE A 134 -1.91 -8.22 9.66
C ILE A 134 -2.80 -9.44 9.96
N ASP A 135 -2.56 -10.09 11.08
CA ASP A 135 -3.25 -11.29 11.56
C ASP A 135 -3.74 -11.17 13.00
N SER A 136 -3.45 -10.05 13.67
CA SER A 136 -3.89 -9.72 15.03
C SER A 136 -4.04 -8.20 15.21
N VAL A 137 -4.59 -7.80 16.35
CA VAL A 137 -4.72 -6.39 16.77
C VAL A 137 -3.34 -5.75 16.96
N GLU A 138 -2.39 -6.50 17.52
CA GLU A 138 -1.01 -6.05 17.72
C GLU A 138 -0.33 -5.77 16.38
N ALA A 139 -0.46 -6.69 15.41
CA ALA A 139 0.08 -6.53 14.06
C ALA A 139 -0.54 -5.33 13.32
N ALA A 140 -1.82 -5.04 13.59
CA ALA A 140 -2.48 -3.83 13.09
C ALA A 140 -1.92 -2.55 13.74
N GLY A 141 -1.70 -2.59 15.06
CA GLY A 141 -1.05 -1.49 15.80
C GLY A 141 0.35 -1.20 15.29
N GLU A 142 1.18 -2.23 15.07
CA GLU A 142 2.52 -2.07 14.47
C GLU A 142 2.51 -1.33 13.12
N LYS A 143 1.46 -1.50 12.30
CA LYS A 143 1.30 -0.77 11.02
C LYS A 143 1.09 0.72 11.25
N ILE A 144 0.21 1.07 12.21
CA ILE A 144 -0.05 2.46 12.58
C ILE A 144 1.20 3.08 13.19
N ASP A 145 1.87 2.38 14.12
CA ASP A 145 3.12 2.83 14.74
C ASP A 145 4.25 3.05 13.72
N ALA A 146 4.25 2.27 12.62
CA ALA A 146 5.17 2.47 11.50
C ALA A 146 4.86 3.73 10.66
N GLY A 147 3.69 4.35 10.83
CA GLY A 147 3.27 5.57 10.14
C GLY A 147 2.14 5.39 9.14
N ALA A 148 1.45 4.24 9.14
CA ALA A 148 0.26 4.06 8.30
C ALA A 148 -0.92 4.86 8.85
N SER A 149 -1.62 5.59 7.97
CA SER A 149 -2.87 6.31 8.30
C SER A 149 -4.10 5.38 8.29
N MET A 150 -4.03 4.31 7.52
CA MET A 150 -5.07 3.29 7.40
C MET A 150 -4.44 1.91 7.23
N ILE A 151 -5.21 0.85 7.46
CA ILE A 151 -4.77 -0.52 7.23
C ILE A 151 -5.67 -1.25 6.23
N GLN A 152 -5.09 -2.20 5.50
CA GLN A 152 -5.79 -3.12 4.62
C GLN A 152 -5.40 -4.55 4.96
N VAL A 153 -6.38 -5.45 5.07
CA VAL A 153 -6.19 -6.86 5.41
C VAL A 153 -6.66 -7.77 4.30
N TYR A 154 -5.97 -8.88 4.08
CA TYR A 154 -6.36 -9.94 3.15
C TYR A 154 -6.19 -11.33 3.78
N THR A 155 -4.97 -11.82 3.93
CA THR A 155 -4.68 -13.17 4.45
C THR A 155 -5.21 -13.36 5.88
N GLY A 156 -5.01 -12.38 6.75
CA GLY A 156 -5.56 -12.41 8.11
C GLY A 156 -7.09 -12.53 8.11
N TRP A 157 -7.76 -11.80 7.22
CA TRP A 157 -9.22 -11.88 7.07
C TRP A 157 -9.69 -13.26 6.60
N VAL A 158 -8.96 -13.90 5.66
CA VAL A 158 -9.27 -15.26 5.18
C VAL A 158 -9.23 -16.28 6.33
N TYR A 159 -8.24 -16.20 7.22
CA TYR A 159 -8.08 -17.15 8.33
C TYR A 159 -8.91 -16.81 9.56
N ARG A 160 -9.15 -15.52 9.84
CA ARG A 160 -9.89 -15.06 11.03
C ARG A 160 -11.39 -14.85 10.78
N GLY A 161 -11.79 -14.85 9.50
CA GLY A 161 -13.18 -14.73 9.09
C GLY A 161 -13.67 -13.27 8.93
N PRO A 162 -14.97 -13.10 8.55
CA PRO A 162 -15.50 -11.82 8.09
C PRO A 162 -15.56 -10.72 9.17
N PHE A 163 -15.57 -11.09 10.45
CA PHE A 163 -15.64 -10.12 11.54
C PHE A 163 -14.28 -9.55 11.95
N PHE A 164 -13.17 -10.07 11.40
CA PHE A 164 -11.83 -9.65 11.77
C PHE A 164 -11.57 -8.16 11.47
N ALA A 165 -12.03 -7.64 10.35
CA ALA A 165 -11.91 -6.22 10.04
C ALA A 165 -12.61 -5.32 11.07
N ARG A 166 -13.79 -5.76 11.56
CA ARG A 166 -14.53 -5.05 12.62
C ARG A 166 -13.81 -5.12 13.96
N GLU A 167 -13.24 -6.27 14.30
CA GLU A 167 -12.40 -6.44 15.50
C GLU A 167 -11.24 -5.44 15.50
N LEU A 168 -10.50 -5.36 14.38
CA LEU A 168 -9.40 -4.43 14.22
C LEU A 168 -9.85 -2.96 14.35
N ALA A 169 -10.94 -2.59 13.67
CA ALA A 169 -11.45 -1.23 13.70
C ALA A 169 -11.86 -0.80 15.12
N HIS A 170 -12.50 -1.69 15.90
CA HIS A 170 -12.84 -1.41 17.28
C HIS A 170 -11.61 -1.28 18.18
N ALA A 171 -10.63 -2.17 18.03
CA ALA A 171 -9.43 -2.16 18.84
C ALA A 171 -8.53 -0.94 18.54
N LEU A 172 -8.42 -0.54 17.28
CA LEU A 172 -7.67 0.66 16.89
C LEU A 172 -8.37 1.94 17.35
N LYS A 173 -9.71 2.00 17.31
CA LYS A 173 -10.48 3.14 17.79
C LYS A 173 -10.30 3.34 19.30
N SER A 174 -10.28 2.28 20.09
CA SER A 174 -10.07 2.37 21.55
C SER A 174 -8.65 2.80 21.94
N LYS A 175 -7.66 2.54 21.06
CA LYS A 175 -6.30 3.11 21.19
C LYS A 175 -6.21 4.55 20.64
N GLY A 176 -7.12 4.94 19.76
CA GLY A 176 -7.07 6.18 19.01
C GLY A 176 -7.69 7.39 19.70
N GLU A 177 -8.19 7.26 20.95
CA GLU A 177 -8.42 8.45 21.79
C GLU A 177 -7.12 9.21 22.08
N ASP A 178 -5.96 8.55 21.87
CA ASP A 178 -4.63 9.17 21.90
C ASP A 178 -4.12 9.63 20.52
N TRP A 179 -4.93 9.47 19.42
CA TRP A 179 -4.49 9.67 18.00
C TRP A 179 -5.28 10.75 17.24
N ILE A 180 -6.20 11.47 17.91
CA ILE A 180 -6.96 12.59 17.33
C ILE A 180 -6.57 13.90 18.01
#